data_302c43b0700d037b3c9179d8952f8365
#
_entry.id   302c43b0700d037b3c9179d8952f8365
#
_cell.length_a   1.000
_cell.length_b   1.000
_cell.length_c   1.000
_cell.angle_alpha   90.00
_cell.angle_beta   90.00
_cell.angle_gamma   90.00
#
_symmetry.space_group_name_H-M   'P 1'
#
loop_
_entity.id
_entity.type
_entity.pdbx_description
1 polymer ?
#
loop_
_entity_poly.entity_id
_entity_poly.type
_entity_poly.pdbx_seq_one_letter_code
_entity_poly.pdbx_strand_id
1 'polypeptide(L)'
;MVDDWDGPTSENSDVCVVGSGPVGLSLATGLAAKGVRVLLLESGDNSADPLIQSLGDAEIDPAAHDDMAIVTSRQLGGTSNLWGARALPFDPIDFEDRDWIGARWPIAHADMAAYLPDAVRATASGAPVYVEELCGDPVDAAFAAAGAEFRADVLERWANEQRAQVIHRAALRDNPNLVVRTGVTVTGLRFAENGTVQAVEVRGSKDGAPATVPVRRLVLAAGGIETTRLLLAAQREAPERFGGGDGPLGRYYQGHVVGEIAEIHFTRPEIARAFDFRVDSYGSYVRRRIVASAETQRAERLLNCAFWPVVPKIGHAAHHSAILSMIYLIMKVGPVARLIVAEKIRQMNLTPDDSPVWAHLRNLLRGAPAAALFGVNFLAKRFDRKTRLPGIFVRNPGGRYGLSYHSEQLPNPESRLTLTADSDRLGLAKLNIDLRFLPQDADLTLRQHALLEAWLHEAGLAQLRYHLPESERAASILSQARHGTHQIGTTRMGFTRRDGVVDRDCTTFDCPNLHLATTAVLPTSGQANPTLTAVALALRLVDLIARG
;
A
#
# COMPACT_ATOMS: atom_id res chain seq x y z
N MET A 1 -23.39 -4.82 -14.48
CA MET A 1 -24.26 -5.55 -13.54
C MET A 1 -23.35 -6.38 -12.66
N VAL A 2 -23.61 -6.43 -11.36
CA VAL A 2 -22.85 -7.24 -10.40
C VAL A 2 -23.78 -8.37 -9.97
N ASP A 3 -23.42 -9.60 -10.34
CA ASP A 3 -24.20 -10.79 -10.06
C ASP A 3 -23.31 -11.88 -9.47
N ASP A 4 -23.91 -12.77 -8.69
CA ASP A 4 -23.23 -13.96 -8.21
C ASP A 4 -22.97 -14.91 -9.38
N TRP A 5 -21.90 -15.70 -9.24
CA TRP A 5 -21.53 -16.71 -10.24
C TRP A 5 -22.59 -17.82 -10.28
N ASP A 6 -23.21 -18.01 -11.43
CA ASP A 6 -24.25 -19.01 -11.68
C ASP A 6 -23.84 -20.11 -12.70
N GLY A 7 -22.54 -20.16 -13.06
CA GLY A 7 -22.00 -21.13 -13.99
C GLY A 7 -21.29 -20.52 -15.21
N PRO A 8 -20.89 -21.34 -16.20
CA PRO A 8 -20.12 -20.88 -17.34
C PRO A 8 -20.89 -19.84 -18.15
N THR A 9 -20.32 -18.63 -18.24
CA THR A 9 -20.88 -17.56 -19.05
C THR A 9 -20.37 -17.65 -20.47
N SER A 10 -21.27 -17.61 -21.44
CA SER A 10 -20.95 -17.41 -22.85
C SER A 10 -20.78 -15.92 -23.20
N GLU A 11 -20.40 -15.09 -22.21
CA GLU A 11 -20.28 -13.66 -22.38
C GLU A 11 -19.17 -13.34 -23.36
N ASN A 12 -19.52 -12.68 -24.45
CA ASN A 12 -18.59 -12.26 -25.49
C ASN A 12 -17.83 -11.00 -25.04
N SER A 13 -16.92 -11.16 -24.08
CA SER A 13 -16.06 -10.07 -23.58
C SER A 13 -14.82 -9.91 -24.44
N ASP A 14 -14.35 -8.67 -24.58
CA ASP A 14 -13.09 -8.35 -25.25
C ASP A 14 -11.90 -8.52 -24.29
N VAL A 15 -12.15 -8.22 -22.99
CA VAL A 15 -11.17 -8.32 -21.90
C VAL A 15 -11.79 -9.01 -20.69
N CYS A 16 -11.08 -10.01 -20.16
CA CYS A 16 -11.36 -10.58 -18.83
C CYS A 16 -10.40 -9.96 -17.81
N VAL A 17 -10.94 -9.43 -16.72
CA VAL A 17 -10.17 -8.87 -15.58
C VAL A 17 -10.39 -9.78 -14.38
N VAL A 18 -9.32 -10.18 -13.70
CA VAL A 18 -9.38 -11.02 -12.49
C VAL A 18 -9.02 -10.20 -11.27
N GLY A 19 -9.96 -10.03 -10.35
CA GLY A 19 -9.82 -9.27 -9.12
C GLY A 19 -10.42 -7.87 -9.18
N SER A 20 -11.24 -7.56 -8.18
CA SER A 20 -12.00 -6.31 -8.04
C SER A 20 -11.41 -5.35 -6.99
N GLY A 21 -10.12 -5.46 -6.71
CA GLY A 21 -9.40 -4.48 -5.87
C GLY A 21 -9.35 -3.08 -6.50
N PRO A 22 -8.76 -2.08 -5.81
CA PRO A 22 -8.73 -0.70 -6.32
C PRO A 22 -8.14 -0.59 -7.73
N VAL A 23 -7.11 -1.37 -8.04
CA VAL A 23 -6.46 -1.37 -9.36
C VAL A 23 -7.37 -2.02 -10.41
N GLY A 24 -7.93 -3.20 -10.09
CA GLY A 24 -8.81 -3.95 -11.01
C GLY A 24 -10.10 -3.21 -11.33
N LEU A 25 -10.75 -2.58 -10.34
CA LEU A 25 -11.95 -1.76 -10.57
C LEU A 25 -11.65 -0.52 -11.39
N SER A 26 -10.54 0.19 -11.11
CA SER A 26 -10.14 1.36 -11.90
C SER A 26 -9.87 1.00 -13.36
N LEU A 27 -9.20 -0.13 -13.60
CA LEU A 27 -8.94 -0.64 -14.94
C LEU A 27 -10.23 -1.08 -15.63
N ALA A 28 -11.05 -1.91 -15.00
CA ALA A 28 -12.26 -2.46 -15.59
C ALA A 28 -13.27 -1.36 -15.95
N THR A 29 -13.49 -0.41 -15.05
CA THR A 29 -14.39 0.74 -15.29
C THR A 29 -13.83 1.69 -16.34
N GLY A 30 -12.50 1.88 -16.38
CA GLY A 30 -11.81 2.68 -17.41
C GLY A 30 -11.96 2.07 -18.81
N LEU A 31 -11.76 0.76 -18.97
CA LEU A 31 -11.99 0.03 -20.23
C LEU A 31 -13.45 0.11 -20.67
N ALA A 32 -14.37 -0.17 -19.77
CA ALA A 32 -15.80 -0.12 -20.06
C ALA A 32 -16.27 1.28 -20.46
N ALA A 33 -15.72 2.34 -19.89
CA ALA A 33 -15.99 3.73 -20.27
C ALA A 33 -15.51 4.06 -21.70
N LYS A 34 -14.51 3.31 -22.21
CA LYS A 34 -14.02 3.42 -23.60
C LYS A 34 -14.75 2.49 -24.59
N GLY A 35 -15.83 1.83 -24.14
CA GLY A 35 -16.63 0.94 -24.98
C GLY A 35 -16.11 -0.49 -25.10
N VAL A 36 -15.04 -0.85 -24.39
CA VAL A 36 -14.51 -2.22 -24.35
C VAL A 36 -15.43 -3.08 -23.47
N ARG A 37 -15.83 -4.25 -23.96
CA ARG A 37 -16.66 -5.20 -23.18
C ARG A 37 -15.78 -5.95 -22.18
N VAL A 38 -16.05 -5.72 -20.91
CA VAL A 38 -15.25 -6.27 -19.80
C VAL A 38 -16.06 -7.27 -19.00
N LEU A 39 -15.47 -8.44 -18.80
CA LEU A 39 -15.89 -9.41 -17.77
C LEU A 39 -14.90 -9.30 -16.60
N LEU A 40 -15.39 -8.94 -15.41
CA LEU A 40 -14.60 -8.91 -14.18
C LEU A 40 -15.00 -10.08 -13.28
N LEU A 41 -14.02 -10.91 -12.92
CA LEU A 41 -14.17 -12.05 -12.03
C LEU A 41 -13.61 -11.72 -10.65
N GLU A 42 -14.43 -11.88 -9.61
CA GLU A 42 -14.06 -11.65 -8.21
C GLU A 42 -14.29 -12.89 -7.36
N SER A 43 -13.27 -13.29 -6.62
CA SER A 43 -13.32 -14.46 -5.74
C SER A 43 -14.30 -14.29 -4.58
N GLY A 44 -14.38 -13.09 -4.02
CA GLY A 44 -15.24 -12.78 -2.88
C GLY A 44 -16.64 -12.33 -3.25
N ASP A 45 -17.48 -12.18 -2.22
CA ASP A 45 -18.82 -11.60 -2.31
C ASP A 45 -18.80 -10.10 -1.97
N ASN A 46 -19.96 -9.49 -1.83
CA ASN A 46 -20.12 -8.11 -1.37
C ASN A 46 -19.66 -7.88 0.08
N SER A 47 -19.54 -8.94 0.88
CA SER A 47 -19.07 -8.92 2.27
C SER A 47 -17.98 -9.95 2.50
N ALA A 48 -17.18 -9.74 3.54
CA ALA A 48 -16.14 -10.69 3.94
C ALA A 48 -16.77 -12.03 4.35
N ASP A 49 -16.23 -13.12 3.82
CA ASP A 49 -16.59 -14.49 4.15
C ASP A 49 -15.33 -15.25 4.58
N PRO A 50 -15.27 -15.78 5.82
CA PRO A 50 -14.09 -16.48 6.31
C PRO A 50 -13.70 -17.70 5.47
N LEU A 51 -14.69 -18.41 4.89
CA LEU A 51 -14.43 -19.56 4.04
C LEU A 51 -13.75 -19.16 2.72
N ILE A 52 -14.15 -18.04 2.14
CA ILE A 52 -13.51 -17.50 0.93
C ILE A 52 -12.16 -16.87 1.28
N GLN A 53 -12.07 -16.17 2.41
CA GLN A 53 -10.83 -15.55 2.86
C GLN A 53 -9.71 -16.59 3.06
N SER A 54 -10.02 -17.78 3.59
CA SER A 54 -9.04 -18.85 3.81
C SER A 54 -8.42 -19.42 2.53
N LEU A 55 -8.97 -19.15 1.36
CA LEU A 55 -8.32 -19.48 0.07
C LEU A 55 -6.98 -18.73 -0.12
N GLY A 56 -6.77 -17.64 0.60
CA GLY A 56 -5.54 -16.85 0.57
C GLY A 56 -4.55 -17.20 1.69
N ASP A 57 -4.77 -18.25 2.47
CA ASP A 57 -3.86 -18.66 3.52
C ASP A 57 -2.50 -19.08 2.93
N ALA A 58 -1.43 -18.65 3.57
CA ALA A 58 -0.05 -18.91 3.17
C ALA A 58 0.81 -19.22 4.39
N GLU A 59 1.92 -19.91 4.17
CA GLU A 59 2.99 -20.05 5.15
C GLU A 59 3.77 -18.74 5.21
N ILE A 60 3.92 -18.16 6.39
CA ILE A 60 4.62 -16.89 6.63
C ILE A 60 5.50 -17.00 7.88
N ASP A 61 6.58 -16.25 7.91
CA ASP A 61 7.27 -15.92 9.16
C ASP A 61 6.55 -14.73 9.83
N PRO A 62 5.88 -14.91 10.97
CA PRO A 62 5.17 -13.83 11.64
C PRO A 62 6.09 -12.74 12.21
N ALA A 63 7.40 -12.96 12.27
CA ALA A 63 8.36 -11.93 12.64
C ALA A 63 8.63 -10.95 11.48
N ALA A 64 8.56 -11.42 10.23
CA ALA A 64 8.85 -10.61 9.04
C ALA A 64 7.58 -10.18 8.28
N HIS A 65 6.52 -11.01 8.28
CA HIS A 65 5.32 -10.75 7.49
C HIS A 65 4.08 -10.61 8.36
N ASP A 66 3.17 -9.72 7.97
CA ASP A 66 1.87 -9.55 8.62
C ASP A 66 0.93 -10.72 8.29
N ASP A 67 -0.04 -10.98 9.17
CA ASP A 67 -1.09 -11.98 8.98
C ASP A 67 -1.87 -11.77 7.67
N MET A 68 -2.14 -12.86 6.94
CA MET A 68 -2.84 -12.81 5.65
C MET A 68 -4.22 -12.16 5.73
N ALA A 69 -4.92 -12.27 6.85
CA ALA A 69 -6.21 -11.61 7.08
C ALA A 69 -6.11 -10.07 7.17
N ILE A 70 -4.89 -9.52 7.36
CA ILE A 70 -4.63 -8.08 7.39
C ILE A 70 -4.14 -7.58 6.03
N VAL A 71 -3.41 -8.42 5.29
CA VAL A 71 -2.73 -8.00 4.05
C VAL A 71 -3.53 -8.28 2.79
N THR A 72 -4.55 -9.14 2.86
CA THR A 72 -5.45 -9.46 1.74
C THR A 72 -6.90 -9.42 2.16
N SER A 73 -7.79 -9.13 1.20
CA SER A 73 -9.24 -9.19 1.41
C SER A 73 -9.90 -9.75 0.15
N ARG A 74 -10.53 -10.91 0.29
CA ARG A 74 -11.29 -11.56 -0.79
C ARG A 74 -12.76 -11.16 -0.68
N GLN A 75 -13.06 -9.99 -1.21
CA GLN A 75 -14.42 -9.44 -1.35
C GLN A 75 -14.41 -8.33 -2.39
N LEU A 76 -15.57 -7.96 -2.90
CA LEU A 76 -15.71 -6.84 -3.83
C LEU A 76 -15.05 -5.58 -3.26
N GLY A 77 -14.15 -4.97 -4.04
CA GLY A 77 -13.30 -3.86 -3.61
C GLY A 77 -11.93 -4.29 -3.04
N GLY A 78 -11.70 -5.59 -2.83
CA GLY A 78 -10.41 -6.11 -2.37
C GLY A 78 -9.90 -5.45 -1.09
N THR A 79 -8.59 -5.28 -0.99
CA THR A 79 -7.92 -4.68 0.18
C THR A 79 -8.26 -3.23 0.46
N SER A 80 -9.00 -2.53 -0.44
CA SER A 80 -9.55 -1.21 -0.13
C SER A 80 -10.55 -1.24 1.05
N ASN A 81 -11.05 -2.40 1.41
CA ASN A 81 -11.87 -2.59 2.60
C ASN A 81 -11.05 -2.60 3.93
N LEU A 82 -9.73 -2.78 3.85
CA LEU A 82 -8.82 -2.87 5.01
C LEU A 82 -7.88 -1.68 5.16
N TRP A 83 -7.54 -0.99 4.08
CA TRP A 83 -6.49 0.01 4.05
C TRP A 83 -6.86 1.34 4.74
N GLY A 84 -5.84 2.16 5.04
CA GLY A 84 -6.01 3.51 5.60
C GLY A 84 -6.30 4.59 4.56
N ALA A 85 -6.46 4.25 3.29
CA ALA A 85 -6.75 5.15 2.16
C ALA A 85 -5.71 6.28 1.93
N ARG A 86 -4.45 6.08 2.37
CA ARG A 86 -3.35 7.00 2.08
C ARG A 86 -2.91 6.83 0.63
N ALA A 87 -3.03 7.91 -0.16
CA ALA A 87 -2.80 7.93 -1.59
C ALA A 87 -1.75 8.99 -1.94
N LEU A 88 -0.58 8.54 -2.37
CA LEU A 88 0.50 9.38 -2.91
C LEU A 88 1.24 8.59 -4.00
N PRO A 89 1.75 9.28 -5.04
CA PRO A 89 2.50 8.62 -6.09
C PRO A 89 3.93 8.35 -5.65
N PHE A 90 4.62 7.50 -6.39
CA PHE A 90 6.07 7.40 -6.33
C PHE A 90 6.70 8.70 -6.81
N ASP A 91 7.86 9.03 -6.21
CA ASP A 91 8.60 10.25 -6.52
C ASP A 91 9.37 10.10 -7.84
N PRO A 92 9.72 11.20 -8.53
CA PRO A 92 10.50 11.14 -9.77
C PRO A 92 11.81 10.35 -9.63
N ILE A 93 12.49 10.46 -8.47
CA ILE A 93 13.75 9.76 -8.21
C ILE A 93 13.58 8.23 -8.17
N ASP A 94 12.40 7.71 -7.83
CA ASP A 94 12.14 6.26 -7.80
C ASP A 94 12.25 5.63 -9.20
N PHE A 95 12.03 6.41 -10.26
CA PHE A 95 12.11 5.99 -11.67
C PHE A 95 13.49 6.16 -12.28
N GLU A 96 14.43 6.81 -11.58
CA GLU A 96 15.78 7.03 -12.07
C GLU A 96 16.64 5.75 -11.99
N ASP A 97 17.66 5.68 -12.83
CA ASP A 97 18.66 4.64 -12.76
C ASP A 97 19.60 4.91 -11.57
N ARG A 98 19.26 4.34 -10.43
CA ARG A 98 20.02 4.43 -9.17
C ARG A 98 20.83 3.14 -9.00
N ASP A 99 22.11 3.17 -9.39
CA ASP A 99 23.02 2.01 -9.40
C ASP A 99 23.14 1.31 -8.03
N TRP A 100 22.89 2.04 -6.93
CA TRP A 100 22.92 1.50 -5.56
C TRP A 100 21.62 0.81 -5.12
N ILE A 101 20.53 0.89 -5.91
CA ILE A 101 19.27 0.21 -5.59
C ILE A 101 19.20 -1.20 -6.18
N GLY A 102 19.88 -1.44 -7.30
CA GLY A 102 19.91 -2.76 -7.94
C GLY A 102 18.63 -3.12 -8.72
N ALA A 103 17.78 -2.13 -9.03
CA ALA A 103 16.63 -2.28 -9.91
C ALA A 103 16.44 -1.04 -10.78
N ARG A 104 15.85 -1.24 -11.97
CA ARG A 104 15.64 -0.18 -12.97
C ARG A 104 14.21 -0.23 -13.49
N TRP A 105 13.67 0.94 -13.78
CA TRP A 105 12.35 1.08 -14.40
C TRP A 105 12.49 1.16 -15.92
N PRO A 106 11.70 0.38 -16.71
CA PRO A 106 11.69 0.51 -18.17
C PRO A 106 10.81 1.66 -18.66
N ILE A 107 10.23 2.44 -17.75
CA ILE A 107 9.44 3.66 -18.02
C ILE A 107 9.99 4.84 -17.25
N ALA A 108 9.73 6.05 -17.73
CA ALA A 108 10.03 7.27 -17.00
C ALA A 108 8.89 7.66 -16.06
N HIS A 109 9.18 8.49 -15.03
CA HIS A 109 8.14 9.05 -14.17
C HIS A 109 7.00 9.73 -14.96
N ALA A 110 7.31 10.45 -16.04
CA ALA A 110 6.33 11.13 -16.89
C ALA A 110 5.30 10.17 -17.52
N ASP A 111 5.69 8.94 -17.83
CA ASP A 111 4.80 7.91 -18.41
C ASP A 111 3.69 7.51 -17.41
N MET A 112 3.96 7.58 -16.11
CA MET A 112 3.00 7.34 -15.04
C MET A 112 2.29 8.64 -14.62
N ALA A 113 3.02 9.73 -14.48
CA ALA A 113 2.51 11.01 -13.98
C ALA A 113 1.39 11.59 -14.85
N ALA A 114 1.41 11.34 -16.16
CA ALA A 114 0.34 11.73 -17.08
C ALA A 114 -1.04 11.17 -16.67
N TYR A 115 -1.09 10.06 -15.94
CA TYR A 115 -2.31 9.41 -15.49
C TYR A 115 -2.68 9.74 -14.04
N LEU A 116 -1.90 10.54 -13.32
CA LEU A 116 -2.20 10.91 -11.92
C LEU A 116 -3.54 11.65 -11.77
N PRO A 117 -3.95 12.59 -12.66
CA PRO A 117 -5.27 13.22 -12.55
C PRO A 117 -6.42 12.22 -12.57
N ASP A 118 -6.32 11.18 -13.39
CA ASP A 118 -7.32 10.12 -13.48
C ASP A 118 -7.23 9.16 -12.30
N ALA A 119 -6.03 8.84 -11.85
CA ALA A 119 -5.80 7.96 -10.70
C ALA A 119 -6.36 8.56 -9.40
N VAL A 120 -6.18 9.86 -9.15
CA VAL A 120 -6.75 10.50 -7.96
C VAL A 120 -8.28 10.55 -8.01
N ARG A 121 -8.89 10.66 -9.20
CA ARG A 121 -10.35 10.52 -9.37
C ARG A 121 -10.82 9.10 -9.09
N ALA A 122 -10.13 8.10 -9.66
CA ALA A 122 -10.44 6.68 -9.49
C ALA A 122 -10.28 6.20 -8.04
N THR A 123 -9.48 6.89 -7.23
CA THR A 123 -9.25 6.60 -5.81
C THR A 123 -9.92 7.59 -4.85
N ALA A 124 -10.72 8.54 -5.36
CA ALA A 124 -11.36 9.61 -4.58
C ALA A 124 -10.40 10.38 -3.66
N SER A 125 -9.14 10.59 -4.09
CA SER A 125 -8.08 11.19 -3.27
C SER A 125 -7.85 12.69 -3.55
N GLY A 126 -8.82 13.40 -4.10
CA GLY A 126 -8.82 14.85 -4.30
C GLY A 126 -8.06 15.27 -5.55
N ALA A 127 -6.90 15.90 -5.43
CA ALA A 127 -6.12 16.43 -6.54
C ALA A 127 -4.69 15.86 -6.59
N PRO A 128 -4.03 15.84 -7.75
CA PRO A 128 -2.64 15.37 -7.90
C PRO A 128 -1.63 16.43 -7.45
N VAL A 129 -1.83 16.98 -6.24
CA VAL A 129 -0.98 18.02 -5.63
C VAL A 129 -0.32 17.44 -4.39
N TYR A 130 1.00 17.22 -4.46
CA TYR A 130 1.79 16.57 -3.42
C TYR A 130 2.95 17.43 -2.92
N VAL A 131 2.98 18.68 -3.31
CA VAL A 131 3.94 19.69 -2.84
C VAL A 131 3.14 20.94 -2.48
N GLU A 132 3.52 21.58 -1.40
CA GLU A 132 2.91 22.82 -0.91
C GLU A 132 3.95 23.92 -0.86
N GLU A 133 3.58 25.11 -1.27
CA GLU A 133 4.44 26.29 -1.14
C GLU A 133 4.59 26.67 0.34
N LEU A 134 5.83 26.80 0.81
CA LEU A 134 6.14 27.27 2.17
C LEU A 134 6.14 28.80 2.18
N CYS A 135 5.02 29.41 2.56
CA CYS A 135 4.91 30.87 2.59
C CYS A 135 4.02 31.37 3.74
N GLY A 136 4.38 32.53 4.27
CA GLY A 136 3.51 33.35 5.09
C GLY A 136 3.39 33.06 6.59
N ASP A 137 3.74 31.88 7.05
CA ASP A 137 3.73 31.46 8.46
C ASP A 137 5.18 31.39 8.99
N PRO A 138 5.45 31.82 10.25
CA PRO A 138 6.79 31.69 10.86
C PRO A 138 7.34 30.26 10.90
N VAL A 139 6.47 29.24 10.90
CA VAL A 139 6.86 27.83 10.82
C VAL A 139 7.33 27.49 9.41
N ASP A 140 6.61 27.93 8.40
CA ASP A 140 6.99 27.75 7.00
C ASP A 140 8.30 28.46 6.66
N ALA A 141 8.48 29.69 7.17
CA ALA A 141 9.73 30.43 7.03
C ALA A 141 10.93 29.71 7.67
N ALA A 142 10.70 29.02 8.80
CA ALA A 142 11.76 28.25 9.47
C ALA A 142 12.19 27.03 8.61
N PHE A 143 11.26 26.31 8.00
CA PHE A 143 11.59 25.21 7.08
C PHE A 143 12.20 25.72 5.76
N ALA A 144 11.71 26.84 5.23
CA ALA A 144 12.28 27.43 4.01
C ALA A 144 13.72 27.92 4.19
N ALA A 145 14.09 28.32 5.42
CA ALA A 145 15.45 28.74 5.77
C ALA A 145 16.40 27.58 6.09
N ALA A 146 15.89 26.36 6.22
CA ALA A 146 16.62 25.18 6.68
C ALA A 146 17.36 24.53 5.55
N GLY A 147 18.22 24.88 4.81
CA GLY A 147 18.99 24.17 3.77
C GLY A 147 18.15 23.28 2.82
N ALA A 148 18.73 22.91 1.70
CA ALA A 148 18.05 22.17 0.64
C ALA A 148 18.21 20.62 0.75
N GLU A 149 18.86 20.14 1.80
CA GLU A 149 19.16 18.72 2.01
C GLU A 149 17.88 17.92 2.27
N PHE A 150 16.95 18.50 3.00
CA PHE A 150 15.63 17.93 3.26
C PHE A 150 14.52 18.91 2.89
N ARG A 151 13.35 18.37 2.63
CA ARG A 151 12.13 19.10 2.30
C ARG A 151 11.02 18.76 3.29
N ALA A 152 10.29 19.75 3.77
CA ALA A 152 9.13 19.60 4.64
C ALA A 152 7.83 20.11 3.99
N ASP A 153 7.85 20.37 2.69
CA ASP A 153 6.73 20.81 1.86
C ASP A 153 6.02 19.67 1.13
N VAL A 154 6.52 18.45 1.28
CA VAL A 154 5.93 17.26 0.66
C VAL A 154 4.70 16.81 1.41
N LEU A 155 3.62 16.56 0.66
CA LEU A 155 2.32 16.19 1.19
C LEU A 155 2.04 14.70 0.97
N GLU A 156 1.49 14.05 1.98
CA GLU A 156 0.67 12.85 1.81
C GLU A 156 -0.81 13.23 1.84
N ARG A 157 -1.63 12.44 1.16
CA ARG A 157 -3.04 12.72 0.93
C ARG A 157 -3.89 11.50 1.23
N TRP A 158 -5.14 11.69 1.65
CA TRP A 158 -6.07 10.60 1.91
C TRP A 158 -7.31 10.67 1.03
N ALA A 159 -7.77 9.50 0.60
CA ALA A 159 -9.04 9.37 -0.07
C ALA A 159 -10.21 9.66 0.88
N ASN A 160 -11.23 10.36 0.38
CA ASN A 160 -12.44 10.66 1.13
C ASN A 160 -13.36 9.43 1.27
N GLU A 161 -13.35 8.52 0.29
CA GLU A 161 -13.94 7.18 0.38
C GLU A 161 -12.82 6.15 0.19
N GLN A 162 -12.70 5.20 1.10
CA GLN A 162 -11.64 4.19 1.04
C GLN A 162 -12.02 2.98 0.18
N ARG A 163 -13.33 2.65 0.07
CA ARG A 163 -13.81 1.43 -0.55
C ARG A 163 -13.98 1.62 -2.06
N ALA A 164 -13.16 0.92 -2.84
CA ALA A 164 -13.15 1.05 -4.30
C ALA A 164 -14.52 0.73 -4.92
N GLN A 165 -15.25 -0.27 -4.42
CA GLN A 165 -16.59 -0.61 -4.92
C GLN A 165 -17.63 0.51 -4.66
N VAL A 166 -17.42 1.36 -3.67
CA VAL A 166 -18.28 2.52 -3.41
C VAL A 166 -17.94 3.67 -4.36
N ILE A 167 -16.64 3.91 -4.60
CA ILE A 167 -16.16 4.93 -5.54
C ILE A 167 -16.68 4.62 -6.96
N HIS A 168 -16.58 3.36 -7.38
CA HIS A 168 -16.97 2.92 -8.74
C HIS A 168 -18.44 2.49 -8.86
N ARG A 169 -19.28 2.69 -7.82
CA ARG A 169 -20.66 2.19 -7.76
C ARG A 169 -21.50 2.54 -8.99
N ALA A 170 -21.40 3.75 -9.51
CA ALA A 170 -22.18 4.17 -10.69
C ALA A 170 -21.80 3.34 -11.92
N ALA A 171 -20.51 3.16 -12.19
CA ALA A 171 -20.05 2.34 -13.31
C ALA A 171 -20.42 0.86 -13.14
N LEU A 172 -20.32 0.32 -11.93
CA LEU A 172 -20.71 -1.07 -11.62
C LEU A 172 -22.20 -1.34 -11.87
N ARG A 173 -23.06 -0.33 -11.65
CA ARG A 173 -24.51 -0.47 -11.81
C ARG A 173 -24.96 -0.19 -13.24
N ASP A 174 -24.42 0.86 -13.86
CA ASP A 174 -25.05 1.49 -15.03
C ASP A 174 -24.27 1.27 -16.36
N ASN A 175 -23.00 0.82 -16.33
CA ASN A 175 -22.23 0.67 -17.56
C ASN A 175 -22.55 -0.67 -18.24
N PRO A 176 -23.14 -0.66 -19.46
CA PRO A 176 -23.52 -1.89 -20.16
C PRO A 176 -22.34 -2.73 -20.67
N ASN A 177 -21.15 -2.13 -20.73
CA ASN A 177 -19.92 -2.82 -21.17
C ASN A 177 -19.18 -3.50 -20.00
N LEU A 178 -19.71 -3.45 -18.77
CA LEU A 178 -19.09 -4.04 -17.60
C LEU A 178 -20.01 -5.08 -16.96
N VAL A 179 -19.59 -6.33 -17.02
CA VAL A 179 -20.19 -7.44 -16.28
C VAL A 179 -19.25 -7.84 -15.17
N VAL A 180 -19.76 -7.99 -13.96
CA VAL A 180 -19.00 -8.41 -12.77
C VAL A 180 -19.64 -9.69 -12.23
N ARG A 181 -18.82 -10.72 -12.05
CA ARG A 181 -19.21 -11.98 -11.41
C ARG A 181 -18.47 -12.13 -10.09
N THR A 182 -19.21 -12.22 -8.99
CA THR A 182 -18.70 -12.44 -7.64
C THR A 182 -18.80 -13.91 -7.24
N GLY A 183 -18.07 -14.34 -6.22
CA GLY A 183 -18.09 -15.73 -5.75
C GLY A 183 -17.42 -16.73 -6.70
N VAL A 184 -16.51 -16.28 -7.58
CA VAL A 184 -15.79 -17.12 -8.54
C VAL A 184 -14.28 -16.92 -8.45
N THR A 185 -13.57 -17.98 -8.12
CA THR A 185 -12.11 -17.99 -7.99
C THR A 185 -11.46 -18.55 -9.25
N VAL A 186 -10.53 -17.79 -9.85
CA VAL A 186 -9.67 -18.29 -10.93
C VAL A 186 -8.62 -19.19 -10.30
N THR A 187 -8.51 -20.42 -10.79
CA THR A 187 -7.60 -21.46 -10.26
C THR A 187 -6.54 -21.92 -11.26
N GLY A 188 -6.64 -21.52 -12.55
CA GLY A 188 -5.67 -21.89 -13.56
C GLY A 188 -5.79 -21.08 -14.84
N LEU A 189 -4.73 -21.15 -15.66
CA LEU A 189 -4.63 -20.50 -16.97
C LEU A 189 -4.44 -21.58 -18.04
N ARG A 190 -5.28 -21.56 -19.08
CA ARG A 190 -5.10 -22.43 -20.25
C ARG A 190 -4.46 -21.66 -21.38
N PHE A 191 -3.36 -22.21 -21.88
CA PHE A 191 -2.61 -21.63 -22.99
C PHE A 191 -2.88 -22.39 -24.29
N ALA A 192 -2.96 -21.66 -25.39
CA ALA A 192 -2.96 -22.22 -26.73
C ALA A 192 -1.53 -22.60 -27.16
N GLU A 193 -1.39 -23.39 -28.23
CA GLU A 193 -0.08 -23.80 -28.78
C GLU A 193 0.81 -22.62 -29.18
N ASN A 194 0.21 -21.49 -29.59
CA ASN A 194 0.93 -20.26 -29.91
C ASN A 194 1.38 -19.43 -28.69
N GLY A 195 1.17 -19.96 -27.48
CA GLY A 195 1.57 -19.32 -26.21
C GLY A 195 0.59 -18.30 -25.65
N THR A 196 -0.50 -17.96 -26.35
CA THR A 196 -1.52 -17.04 -25.81
C THR A 196 -2.41 -17.72 -24.79
N VAL A 197 -2.94 -16.97 -23.80
CA VAL A 197 -4.00 -17.48 -22.91
C VAL A 197 -5.30 -17.55 -23.72
N GLN A 198 -5.94 -18.72 -23.76
CA GLN A 198 -7.22 -18.95 -24.44
C GLN A 198 -8.41 -19.05 -23.49
N ALA A 199 -8.17 -19.41 -22.22
CA ALA A 199 -9.21 -19.52 -21.21
C ALA A 199 -8.62 -19.43 -19.78
N VAL A 200 -9.47 -19.12 -18.81
CA VAL A 200 -9.17 -19.30 -17.39
C VAL A 200 -10.01 -20.43 -16.82
N GLU A 201 -9.39 -21.23 -15.97
CA GLU A 201 -10.08 -22.21 -15.15
C GLU A 201 -10.61 -21.53 -13.90
N VAL A 202 -11.87 -21.75 -13.61
CA VAL A 202 -12.53 -21.14 -12.46
C VAL A 202 -13.24 -22.18 -11.61
N ARG A 203 -13.44 -21.83 -10.34
CA ARG A 203 -14.28 -22.60 -9.42
C ARG A 203 -15.19 -21.68 -8.66
N GLY A 204 -16.41 -22.10 -8.40
CA GLY A 204 -17.28 -21.43 -7.44
C GLY A 204 -16.54 -21.32 -6.10
N SER A 205 -16.48 -20.10 -5.56
CA SER A 205 -15.65 -19.84 -4.37
C SER A 205 -16.14 -20.54 -3.10
N LYS A 206 -17.40 -20.96 -3.06
CA LYS A 206 -17.99 -21.68 -1.90
C LYS A 206 -18.16 -23.16 -2.18
N ASP A 207 -18.72 -23.52 -3.31
CA ASP A 207 -19.12 -24.88 -3.67
C ASP A 207 -18.03 -25.66 -4.43
N GLY A 208 -17.02 -24.96 -4.95
CA GLY A 208 -15.94 -25.56 -5.72
C GLY A 208 -16.33 -26.02 -7.13
N ALA A 209 -17.53 -25.69 -7.61
CA ALA A 209 -18.00 -26.09 -8.93
C ALA A 209 -17.06 -25.63 -10.05
N PRO A 210 -16.46 -26.54 -10.87
CA PRO A 210 -15.49 -26.18 -11.88
C PRO A 210 -16.17 -25.65 -13.14
N ALA A 211 -15.53 -24.66 -13.76
CA ALA A 211 -15.92 -24.17 -15.07
C ALA A 211 -14.68 -23.63 -15.82
N THR A 212 -14.88 -23.30 -17.10
CA THR A 212 -13.86 -22.68 -17.94
C THR A 212 -14.46 -21.45 -18.61
N VAL A 213 -13.76 -20.33 -18.53
CA VAL A 213 -14.15 -19.06 -19.16
C VAL A 213 -13.19 -18.74 -20.30
N PRO A 214 -13.63 -18.77 -21.57
CA PRO A 214 -12.81 -18.38 -22.70
C PRO A 214 -12.42 -16.89 -22.61
N VAL A 215 -11.18 -16.56 -22.96
CA VAL A 215 -10.69 -15.18 -22.95
C VAL A 215 -9.98 -14.82 -24.25
N ARG A 216 -10.17 -13.57 -24.71
CA ARG A 216 -9.40 -13.01 -25.83
C ARG A 216 -8.16 -12.29 -25.30
N ARG A 217 -8.34 -11.51 -24.23
CA ARG A 217 -7.29 -10.79 -23.51
C ARG A 217 -7.55 -10.93 -22.02
N LEU A 218 -6.51 -11.20 -21.25
CA LEU A 218 -6.58 -11.41 -19.81
C LEU A 218 -5.77 -10.35 -19.08
N VAL A 219 -6.37 -9.75 -18.04
CA VAL A 219 -5.66 -8.87 -17.10
C VAL A 219 -5.77 -9.47 -15.70
N LEU A 220 -4.64 -9.83 -15.10
CA LEU A 220 -4.58 -10.25 -13.71
C LEU A 220 -4.40 -9.02 -12.81
N ALA A 221 -5.41 -8.74 -11.99
CA ALA A 221 -5.48 -7.63 -11.03
C ALA A 221 -5.84 -8.11 -9.61
N ALA A 222 -5.49 -9.36 -9.29
CA ALA A 222 -5.85 -10.05 -8.05
C ALA A 222 -4.93 -9.68 -6.84
N GLY A 223 -4.22 -8.55 -6.92
CA GLY A 223 -3.17 -8.19 -5.96
C GLY A 223 -1.85 -8.92 -6.22
N GLY A 224 -0.77 -8.46 -5.58
CA GLY A 224 0.57 -8.98 -5.87
C GLY A 224 0.74 -10.46 -5.52
N ILE A 225 0.27 -10.88 -4.37
CA ILE A 225 0.41 -12.26 -3.87
C ILE A 225 -0.37 -13.25 -4.75
N GLU A 226 -1.66 -13.02 -4.96
CA GLU A 226 -2.51 -13.98 -5.70
C GLU A 226 -2.20 -14.00 -7.21
N THR A 227 -1.87 -12.85 -7.80
CA THR A 227 -1.39 -12.81 -9.19
C THR A 227 -0.11 -13.63 -9.35
N THR A 228 0.84 -13.49 -8.44
CA THR A 228 2.08 -14.27 -8.44
C THR A 228 1.79 -15.76 -8.26
N ARG A 229 0.88 -16.13 -7.35
CA ARG A 229 0.46 -17.51 -7.11
C ARG A 229 -0.07 -18.19 -8.36
N LEU A 230 -0.95 -17.53 -9.11
CA LEU A 230 -1.51 -18.03 -10.36
C LEU A 230 -0.42 -18.24 -11.42
N LEU A 231 0.52 -17.29 -11.55
CA LEU A 231 1.62 -17.42 -12.51
C LEU A 231 2.63 -18.51 -12.11
N LEU A 232 2.93 -18.66 -10.82
CA LEU A 232 3.77 -19.77 -10.33
C LEU A 232 3.10 -21.13 -10.57
N ALA A 233 1.77 -21.23 -10.40
CA ALA A 233 1.03 -22.45 -10.74
C ALA A 233 1.13 -22.78 -12.24
N ALA A 234 0.96 -21.79 -13.10
CA ALA A 234 1.13 -21.96 -14.55
C ALA A 234 2.59 -22.29 -14.93
N GLN A 235 3.59 -21.72 -14.25
CA GLN A 235 5.00 -22.04 -14.46
C GLN A 235 5.33 -23.48 -14.00
N ARG A 236 4.70 -23.97 -12.94
CA ARG A 236 4.91 -25.38 -12.51
C ARG A 236 4.46 -26.38 -13.57
N GLU A 237 3.44 -26.06 -14.36
CA GLU A 237 2.96 -26.87 -15.48
C GLU A 237 3.84 -26.72 -16.74
N ALA A 238 4.41 -25.51 -16.96
CA ALA A 238 5.30 -25.19 -18.08
C ALA A 238 6.52 -24.40 -17.56
N PRO A 239 7.58 -25.13 -17.10
CA PRO A 239 8.69 -24.53 -16.34
C PRO A 239 9.50 -23.45 -17.05
N GLU A 240 9.43 -23.38 -18.37
CA GLU A 240 10.13 -22.36 -19.18
C GLU A 240 9.44 -20.99 -19.17
N ARG A 241 8.17 -20.91 -18.72
CA ARG A 241 7.41 -19.67 -18.73
C ARG A 241 7.94 -18.65 -17.72
N PHE A 242 7.63 -17.39 -17.99
CA PHE A 242 7.91 -16.25 -17.11
C PHE A 242 9.37 -16.13 -16.66
N GLY A 243 10.28 -16.47 -17.58
CA GLY A 243 11.73 -16.43 -17.36
C GLY A 243 12.34 -17.74 -16.85
N GLY A 244 11.53 -18.77 -16.64
CA GLY A 244 11.99 -20.07 -16.11
C GLY A 244 12.18 -20.10 -14.60
N GLY A 245 12.59 -21.25 -14.06
CA GLY A 245 12.71 -21.46 -12.61
C GLY A 245 13.71 -20.52 -11.89
N ASP A 246 14.73 -20.06 -12.60
CA ASP A 246 15.70 -19.07 -12.10
C ASP A 246 15.33 -17.64 -12.48
N GLY A 247 14.19 -17.44 -13.14
CA GLY A 247 13.68 -16.16 -13.59
C GLY A 247 13.16 -15.25 -12.47
N PRO A 248 12.64 -14.08 -12.82
CA PRO A 248 12.22 -13.06 -11.86
C PRO A 248 10.88 -13.37 -11.17
N LEU A 249 10.07 -14.31 -11.68
CA LEU A 249 8.74 -14.59 -11.13
C LEU A 249 8.82 -15.06 -9.68
N GLY A 250 8.06 -14.44 -8.81
CA GLY A 250 7.98 -14.75 -7.39
C GLY A 250 9.15 -14.22 -6.56
N ARG A 251 10.21 -13.69 -7.18
CA ARG A 251 11.39 -13.10 -6.51
C ARG A 251 11.21 -11.60 -6.27
N TYR A 252 12.10 -11.01 -5.49
CA TYR A 252 12.13 -9.57 -5.20
C TYR A 252 10.88 -9.06 -4.47
N TYR A 253 10.30 -9.89 -3.62
CA TYR A 253 9.18 -9.46 -2.81
C TYR A 253 9.61 -8.34 -1.87
N GLN A 254 8.97 -7.18 -1.99
CA GLN A 254 9.26 -5.97 -1.25
C GLN A 254 8.01 -5.44 -0.54
N GLY A 255 8.25 -4.85 0.61
CA GLY A 255 7.33 -3.97 1.29
C GLY A 255 7.97 -2.60 1.50
N HIS A 256 8.08 -2.19 2.77
CA HIS A 256 8.81 -1.00 3.20
C HIS A 256 9.49 -1.27 4.53
N VAL A 257 10.59 -0.58 4.78
CA VAL A 257 11.21 -0.54 6.10
C VAL A 257 10.52 0.55 6.91
N VAL A 258 9.77 0.14 7.92
CA VAL A 258 8.92 1.04 8.72
C VAL A 258 9.24 0.90 10.20
N GLY A 259 9.13 1.99 10.96
CA GLY A 259 9.35 1.92 12.40
C GLY A 259 9.49 3.29 13.06
N GLU A 260 10.02 3.25 14.28
CA GLU A 260 10.32 4.39 15.12
C GLU A 260 11.54 4.04 15.99
N ILE A 261 12.66 4.72 15.78
CA ILE A 261 13.91 4.50 16.57
C ILE A 261 14.32 5.72 17.38
N ALA A 262 13.62 6.84 17.21
CA ALA A 262 13.91 8.09 17.88
C ALA A 262 12.64 8.89 18.16
N GLU A 263 12.68 9.75 19.17
CA GLU A 263 11.79 10.88 19.34
C GLU A 263 12.35 12.10 18.62
N ILE A 264 11.45 12.99 18.13
CA ILE A 264 11.79 14.33 17.67
C ILE A 264 11.33 15.35 18.72
N HIS A 265 12.24 16.20 19.14
CA HIS A 265 12.00 17.28 20.11
C HIS A 265 12.12 18.62 19.39
N PHE A 266 11.00 19.23 19.03
CA PHE A 266 10.98 20.54 18.40
C PHE A 266 11.44 21.62 19.39
N THR A 267 12.30 22.53 18.92
CA THR A 267 12.81 23.67 19.72
C THR A 267 11.68 24.63 20.10
N ARG A 268 10.67 24.73 19.25
CA ARG A 268 9.43 25.50 19.46
C ARG A 268 8.23 24.59 19.21
N PRO A 269 7.32 24.41 20.18
CA PRO A 269 6.15 23.53 20.03
C PRO A 269 5.25 23.84 18.83
N GLU A 270 5.28 25.10 18.35
CA GLU A 270 4.51 25.58 17.21
C GLU A 270 4.92 24.89 15.90
N ILE A 271 6.17 24.45 15.77
CA ILE A 271 6.68 23.77 14.56
C ILE A 271 5.86 22.51 14.28
N ALA A 272 5.41 21.81 15.32
CA ALA A 272 4.57 20.63 15.17
C ALA A 272 3.26 20.87 14.40
N ARG A 273 2.79 22.15 14.31
CA ARG A 273 1.57 22.50 13.55
C ARG A 273 1.71 22.19 12.06
N ALA A 274 2.92 22.23 11.52
CA ALA A 274 3.19 21.89 10.12
C ALA A 274 2.73 20.45 9.77
N PHE A 275 2.68 19.58 10.76
CA PHE A 275 2.35 18.16 10.59
C PHE A 275 0.92 17.78 11.03
N ASP A 276 0.06 18.78 11.31
CA ASP A 276 -1.35 18.53 11.59
C ASP A 276 -2.07 18.00 10.34
N PHE A 277 -3.05 17.13 10.55
CA PHE A 277 -4.01 16.77 9.51
C PHE A 277 -4.90 17.98 9.21
N ARG A 278 -4.93 18.44 7.98
CA ARG A 278 -5.80 19.52 7.51
C ARG A 278 -6.48 19.16 6.20
N VAL A 279 -7.64 19.74 5.98
CA VAL A 279 -8.32 19.65 4.68
C VAL A 279 -7.76 20.77 3.80
N ASP A 280 -7.32 20.40 2.61
CA ASP A 280 -6.80 21.36 1.62
C ASP A 280 -7.92 21.99 0.77
N SER A 281 -7.55 22.88 -0.14
CA SER A 281 -8.48 23.56 -1.06
C SER A 281 -9.20 22.61 -2.02
N TYR A 282 -8.72 21.37 -2.16
CA TYR A 282 -9.31 20.32 -3.01
C TYR A 282 -10.22 19.37 -2.22
N GLY A 283 -10.47 19.65 -0.94
CA GLY A 283 -11.42 18.92 -0.10
C GLY A 283 -10.93 17.56 0.37
N SER A 284 -9.61 17.32 0.43
CA SER A 284 -9.02 16.09 0.98
C SER A 284 -8.13 16.38 2.18
N TYR A 285 -8.06 15.45 3.12
CA TYR A 285 -7.07 15.53 4.18
C TYR A 285 -5.66 15.36 3.63
N VAL A 286 -4.77 16.27 4.06
CA VAL A 286 -3.34 16.24 3.77
C VAL A 286 -2.53 16.41 5.06
N ARG A 287 -1.26 15.95 5.01
CA ARG A 287 -0.27 16.15 6.07
C ARG A 287 1.11 16.28 5.43
N ARG A 288 1.95 17.14 5.99
CA ARG A 288 3.36 17.26 5.58
C ARG A 288 4.22 16.09 6.06
N ARG A 289 5.27 15.82 5.32
CA ARG A 289 6.33 14.88 5.63
C ARG A 289 7.69 15.53 5.39
N ILE A 290 8.72 14.98 6.02
CA ILE A 290 10.10 15.37 5.79
C ILE A 290 10.75 14.29 4.92
N VAL A 291 11.35 14.68 3.80
CA VAL A 291 12.03 13.76 2.87
C VAL A 291 13.37 14.37 2.46
N ALA A 292 14.39 13.55 2.25
CA ALA A 292 15.64 14.02 1.65
C ALA A 292 15.37 14.51 0.22
N SER A 293 16.02 15.62 -0.19
CA SER A 293 15.92 16.10 -1.58
C SER A 293 16.50 15.05 -2.54
N ALA A 294 16.08 15.09 -3.80
CA ALA A 294 16.60 14.17 -4.81
C ALA A 294 18.12 14.32 -4.99
N GLU A 295 18.63 15.55 -4.86
CA GLU A 295 20.05 15.88 -4.88
C GLU A 295 20.81 15.19 -3.75
N THR A 296 20.29 15.29 -2.52
CA THR A 296 20.87 14.63 -1.34
C THR A 296 20.80 13.11 -1.48
N GLN A 297 19.68 12.57 -1.96
CA GLN A 297 19.55 11.12 -2.17
C GLN A 297 20.61 10.60 -3.16
N ARG A 298 20.88 11.33 -4.26
CA ARG A 298 21.92 10.95 -5.24
C ARG A 298 23.33 11.09 -4.67
N ALA A 299 23.64 12.23 -4.03
CA ALA A 299 24.97 12.53 -3.48
C ALA A 299 25.35 11.52 -2.39
N GLU A 300 24.41 11.18 -1.52
CA GLU A 300 24.60 10.32 -0.37
C GLU A 300 24.21 8.84 -0.63
N ARG A 301 23.74 8.51 -1.87
CA ARG A 301 23.30 7.17 -2.29
C ARG A 301 22.28 6.57 -1.33
N LEU A 302 21.23 7.36 -1.00
CA LEU A 302 20.22 7.00 -0.01
C LEU A 302 19.06 6.23 -0.64
N LEU A 303 18.33 5.48 0.21
CA LEU A 303 16.98 5.01 -0.09
C LEU A 303 16.03 6.21 -0.10
N ASN A 304 14.89 6.10 -0.80
CA ASN A 304 13.83 7.09 -0.65
C ASN A 304 13.09 6.84 0.68
N CYS A 305 13.12 7.81 1.59
CA CYS A 305 12.54 7.69 2.93
C CYS A 305 11.81 8.97 3.33
N ALA A 306 10.66 8.79 3.95
CA ALA A 306 9.89 9.89 4.52
C ALA A 306 9.79 9.77 6.04
N PHE A 307 9.84 10.92 6.70
CA PHE A 307 9.74 11.06 8.15
C PHE A 307 8.56 11.96 8.52
N TRP A 308 7.92 11.65 9.63
CA TRP A 308 6.89 12.52 10.21
C TRP A 308 6.74 12.29 11.72
N PRO A 309 6.39 13.34 12.49
CA PRO A 309 6.12 13.18 13.90
C PRO A 309 4.81 12.42 14.12
N VAL A 310 4.82 11.55 15.11
CA VAL A 310 3.64 10.80 15.58
C VAL A 310 3.44 11.05 17.08
N VAL A 311 2.22 10.83 17.56
CA VAL A 311 1.96 10.87 18.99
C VAL A 311 2.84 9.85 19.73
N PRO A 312 3.28 10.13 20.94
CA PRO A 312 4.05 9.17 21.75
C PRO A 312 3.29 7.84 21.89
N LYS A 313 4.02 6.75 22.17
CA LYS A 313 3.41 5.41 22.34
C LYS A 313 2.18 5.48 23.24
N ILE A 314 1.01 5.24 22.64
CA ILE A 314 -0.30 5.40 23.29
C ILE A 314 -0.44 4.45 24.48
N GLY A 315 0.17 3.26 24.40
CA GLY A 315 0.20 2.26 25.48
C GLY A 315 1.00 2.67 26.72
N HIS A 316 1.85 3.70 26.62
CA HIS A 316 2.68 4.14 27.74
C HIS A 316 2.05 5.34 28.47
N ALA A 317 1.41 5.11 29.61
CA ALA A 317 0.73 6.17 30.39
C ALA A 317 1.66 7.32 30.85
N ALA A 318 2.97 7.17 30.73
CA ALA A 318 3.97 8.20 31.01
C ALA A 318 3.87 9.45 30.12
N HIS A 319 3.12 9.39 29.01
CA HIS A 319 2.78 10.57 28.21
C HIS A 319 1.86 11.57 28.93
N HIS A 320 1.25 11.21 30.07
CA HIS A 320 0.36 12.03 30.90
C HIS A 320 -0.84 12.69 30.19
N SER A 321 -1.17 12.29 28.99
CA SER A 321 -2.27 12.82 28.19
C SER A 321 -3.57 12.07 28.45
N ALA A 322 -4.63 12.78 28.85
CA ALA A 322 -5.98 12.23 28.99
C ALA A 322 -6.54 11.74 27.64
N ILE A 323 -6.24 12.48 26.55
CA ILE A 323 -6.67 12.13 25.19
C ILE A 323 -6.04 10.82 24.73
N LEU A 324 -4.71 10.67 24.85
CA LEU A 324 -4.03 9.44 24.44
C LEU A 324 -4.45 8.25 25.30
N SER A 325 -4.65 8.46 26.62
CA SER A 325 -5.16 7.44 27.52
C SER A 325 -6.59 7.00 27.18
N MET A 326 -7.46 7.92 26.80
CA MET A 326 -8.80 7.61 26.29
C MET A 326 -8.73 6.76 25.02
N ILE A 327 -7.87 7.13 24.07
CA ILE A 327 -7.67 6.40 22.81
C ILE A 327 -7.18 4.98 23.12
N TYR A 328 -6.19 4.80 24.01
CA TYR A 328 -5.72 3.50 24.44
C TYR A 328 -6.84 2.63 25.00
N LEU A 329 -7.64 3.18 25.91
CA LEU A 329 -8.76 2.45 26.50
C LEU A 329 -9.80 2.04 25.46
N ILE A 330 -10.08 2.90 24.47
CA ILE A 330 -10.98 2.56 23.34
C ILE A 330 -10.36 1.44 22.49
N MET A 331 -9.05 1.48 22.22
CA MET A 331 -8.37 0.44 21.44
C MET A 331 -8.39 -0.93 22.13
N LYS A 332 -8.42 -0.99 23.46
CA LYS A 332 -8.60 -2.25 24.21
C LYS A 332 -9.98 -2.88 23.99
N VAL A 333 -11.00 -2.09 23.62
CA VAL A 333 -12.34 -2.59 23.30
C VAL A 333 -12.44 -2.88 21.80
N GLY A 334 -12.00 -4.09 21.39
CA GLY A 334 -11.83 -4.49 20.00
C GLY A 334 -12.98 -4.14 19.03
N PRO A 335 -14.25 -4.43 19.33
CA PRO A 335 -15.38 -4.10 18.45
C PRO A 335 -15.51 -2.58 18.18
N VAL A 336 -15.30 -1.75 19.19
CA VAL A 336 -15.39 -0.28 19.07
C VAL A 336 -14.17 0.26 18.32
N ALA A 337 -12.99 -0.28 18.60
CA ALA A 337 -11.76 0.14 17.94
C ALA A 337 -11.82 -0.06 16.42
N ARG A 338 -12.36 -1.19 15.95
CA ARG A 338 -12.46 -1.51 14.51
C ARG A 338 -13.33 -0.53 13.71
N LEU A 339 -14.25 0.17 14.35
CA LEU A 339 -15.06 1.22 13.71
C LEU A 339 -14.23 2.50 13.44
N ILE A 340 -13.17 2.71 14.19
CA ILE A 340 -12.43 3.97 14.24
C ILE A 340 -11.04 3.84 13.60
N VAL A 341 -10.36 2.70 13.81
CA VAL A 341 -8.95 2.49 13.48
C VAL A 341 -8.78 1.18 12.72
N ALA A 342 -7.91 1.17 11.70
CA ALA A 342 -7.53 -0.06 11.01
C ALA A 342 -6.87 -1.06 11.98
N GLU A 343 -7.15 -2.35 11.81
CA GLU A 343 -6.68 -3.40 12.73
C GLU A 343 -5.16 -3.44 12.88
N LYS A 344 -4.41 -3.21 11.78
CA LYS A 344 -2.94 -3.10 11.85
C LYS A 344 -2.49 -1.97 12.79
N ILE A 345 -3.11 -0.79 12.69
CA ILE A 345 -2.78 0.34 13.57
C ILE A 345 -3.09 0.01 15.02
N ARG A 346 -4.20 -0.68 15.28
CA ARG A 346 -4.56 -1.14 16.62
C ARG A 346 -3.51 -2.10 17.18
N GLN A 347 -3.07 -3.08 16.41
CA GLN A 347 -2.05 -4.06 16.82
C GLN A 347 -0.68 -3.41 17.07
N MET A 348 -0.28 -2.44 16.26
CA MET A 348 0.96 -1.68 16.47
C MET A 348 0.98 -0.85 17.74
N ASN A 349 -0.20 -0.44 18.25
CA ASN A 349 -0.34 0.41 19.45
C ASN A 349 -0.70 -0.34 20.72
N LEU A 350 -0.92 -1.65 20.65
CA LEU A 350 -1.19 -2.50 21.81
C LEU A 350 -0.08 -3.54 21.93
N THR A 351 0.85 -3.31 22.85
CA THR A 351 2.05 -4.11 23.03
C THR A 351 2.08 -4.76 24.43
N PRO A 352 2.85 -5.85 24.65
CA PRO A 352 2.96 -6.49 25.95
C PRO A 352 3.52 -5.59 27.07
N ASP A 353 4.30 -4.57 26.70
CA ASP A 353 4.94 -3.59 27.58
C ASP A 353 4.06 -2.37 27.89
N ASP A 354 2.78 -2.38 27.47
CA ASP A 354 1.83 -1.33 27.80
C ASP A 354 1.70 -1.09 29.30
N SER A 355 1.54 0.17 29.68
CA SER A 355 1.24 0.54 31.06
C SER A 355 -0.08 -0.07 31.55
N PRO A 356 -0.22 -0.36 32.84
CA PRO A 356 -1.46 -0.94 33.37
C PRO A 356 -2.64 0.03 33.21
N VAL A 357 -3.82 -0.53 32.97
CA VAL A 357 -5.07 0.22 32.69
C VAL A 357 -5.36 1.31 33.72
N TRP A 358 -5.07 1.07 35.01
CA TRP A 358 -5.31 2.07 36.07
C TRP A 358 -4.48 3.35 35.87
N ALA A 359 -3.27 3.28 35.28
CA ALA A 359 -2.45 4.44 34.99
C ALA A 359 -3.08 5.33 33.91
N HIS A 360 -3.69 4.71 32.90
CA HIS A 360 -4.45 5.41 31.86
C HIS A 360 -5.75 6.01 32.43
N LEU A 361 -6.46 5.29 33.31
CA LEU A 361 -7.63 5.83 34.00
C LEU A 361 -7.29 7.07 34.83
N ARG A 362 -6.14 7.05 35.53
CA ARG A 362 -5.65 8.23 36.28
C ARG A 362 -5.40 9.42 35.38
N ASN A 363 -4.78 9.22 34.20
CA ASN A 363 -4.57 10.30 33.23
C ASN A 363 -5.91 10.83 32.70
N LEU A 364 -6.85 9.92 32.37
CA LEU A 364 -8.17 10.28 31.89
C LEU A 364 -8.94 11.12 32.91
N LEU A 365 -8.95 10.73 34.18
CA LEU A 365 -9.62 11.48 35.24
C LEU A 365 -9.06 12.91 35.43
N ARG A 366 -7.73 13.08 35.26
CA ARG A 366 -7.08 14.39 35.40
C ARG A 366 -7.43 15.37 34.29
N GLY A 367 -7.78 14.89 33.10
CA GLY A 367 -8.07 15.72 31.92
C GLY A 367 -9.37 15.34 31.21
N ALA A 368 -10.36 14.81 31.94
CA ALA A 368 -11.62 14.33 31.36
C ALA A 368 -12.36 15.34 30.49
N PRO A 369 -12.46 16.63 30.83
CA PRO A 369 -13.12 17.62 29.95
C PRO A 369 -12.44 17.77 28.59
N ALA A 370 -11.10 17.79 28.57
CA ALA A 370 -10.33 17.91 27.34
C ALA A 370 -10.46 16.65 26.48
N ALA A 371 -10.45 15.47 27.10
CA ALA A 371 -10.65 14.20 26.42
C ALA A 371 -12.06 14.09 25.82
N ALA A 372 -13.09 14.50 26.55
CA ALA A 372 -14.47 14.50 26.06
C ALA A 372 -14.67 15.44 24.88
N LEU A 373 -14.18 16.68 24.97
CA LEU A 373 -14.23 17.66 23.87
C LEU A 373 -13.50 17.16 22.63
N PHE A 374 -12.30 16.57 22.82
CA PHE A 374 -11.56 15.96 21.74
C PHE A 374 -12.35 14.80 21.11
N GLY A 375 -12.95 13.92 21.92
CA GLY A 375 -13.74 12.77 21.46
C GLY A 375 -14.90 13.20 20.58
N VAL A 376 -15.69 14.20 20.99
CA VAL A 376 -16.81 14.74 20.20
C VAL A 376 -16.32 15.31 18.87
N ASN A 377 -15.29 16.17 18.90
CA ASN A 377 -14.71 16.77 17.68
C ASN A 377 -14.11 15.71 16.75
N PHE A 378 -13.45 14.70 17.31
CA PHE A 378 -12.88 13.59 16.53
C PHE A 378 -13.98 12.79 15.84
N LEU A 379 -15.02 12.40 16.55
CA LEU A 379 -16.13 11.63 15.97
C LEU A 379 -16.84 12.43 14.88
N ALA A 380 -17.11 13.73 15.10
CA ALA A 380 -17.71 14.60 14.09
C ALA A 380 -16.89 14.61 12.79
N LYS A 381 -15.56 14.77 12.88
CA LYS A 381 -14.66 14.79 11.72
C LYS A 381 -14.43 13.40 11.12
N ARG A 382 -14.42 12.35 11.93
CA ARG A 382 -14.18 10.96 11.48
C ARG A 382 -15.35 10.42 10.67
N PHE A 383 -16.57 10.79 11.03
CA PHE A 383 -17.80 10.37 10.37
C PHE A 383 -18.40 11.44 9.45
N ASP A 384 -17.64 12.51 9.17
CA ASP A 384 -18.02 13.46 8.13
C ASP A 384 -18.16 12.72 6.79
N ARG A 385 -19.27 12.99 6.07
CA ARG A 385 -19.58 12.36 4.80
C ARG A 385 -18.76 12.91 3.62
N LYS A 386 -18.20 14.11 3.78
CA LYS A 386 -17.45 14.80 2.73
C LYS A 386 -15.94 14.54 2.87
N THR A 387 -15.45 14.61 4.11
CA THR A 387 -14.02 14.47 4.40
C THR A 387 -13.83 13.62 5.66
N ARG A 388 -13.27 12.45 5.51
CA ARG A 388 -13.03 11.53 6.62
C ARG A 388 -11.66 11.75 7.23
N LEU A 389 -11.59 12.17 8.50
CA LEU A 389 -10.32 12.32 9.21
C LEU A 389 -9.53 10.98 9.23
N PRO A 390 -8.31 10.94 8.69
CA PRO A 390 -7.59 9.68 8.49
C PRO A 390 -6.93 9.13 9.75
N GLY A 391 -6.53 10.01 10.67
CA GLY A 391 -5.76 9.63 11.84
C GLY A 391 -5.85 10.67 12.95
N ILE A 392 -5.01 10.48 13.97
CA ILE A 392 -4.97 11.34 15.14
C ILE A 392 -3.59 11.95 15.26
N PHE A 393 -3.53 13.26 15.40
CA PHE A 393 -2.35 13.99 15.81
C PHE A 393 -2.75 14.91 16.98
N VAL A 394 -2.15 14.68 18.15
CA VAL A 394 -2.42 15.44 19.37
C VAL A 394 -1.21 16.31 19.66
N ARG A 395 -1.37 17.61 19.63
CA ARG A 395 -0.28 18.55 19.92
C ARG A 395 0.22 18.36 21.35
N ASN A 396 1.54 18.29 21.47
CA ASN A 396 2.23 18.19 22.76
C ASN A 396 2.86 19.54 23.10
N PRO A 397 2.44 20.19 24.23
CA PRO A 397 3.02 21.46 24.65
C PRO A 397 4.53 21.40 24.89
N GLY A 398 5.07 20.21 25.20
CA GLY A 398 6.52 19.99 25.36
C GLY A 398 7.27 19.78 24.04
N GLY A 399 6.61 19.83 22.89
CA GLY A 399 7.23 19.68 21.58
C GLY A 399 7.81 18.28 21.29
N ARG A 400 7.42 17.24 22.05
CA ARG A 400 8.00 15.88 21.98
C ARG A 400 7.05 14.94 21.27
N TYR A 401 7.57 14.22 20.26
CA TYR A 401 6.81 13.27 19.44
C TYR A 401 7.70 12.07 19.11
N GLY A 402 7.10 10.92 18.82
CA GLY A 402 7.81 9.86 18.13
C GLY A 402 8.16 10.30 16.70
N LEU A 403 9.26 9.83 16.15
CA LEU A 403 9.63 10.05 14.76
C LEU A 403 9.42 8.77 13.97
N SER A 404 8.28 8.68 13.29
CA SER A 404 8.00 7.57 12.39
C SER A 404 8.72 7.76 11.06
N TYR A 405 9.17 6.65 10.48
CA TYR A 405 9.74 6.64 9.14
C TYR A 405 9.10 5.58 8.26
N HIS A 406 9.16 5.80 6.94
CA HIS A 406 8.71 4.89 5.91
C HIS A 406 9.73 4.94 4.77
N SER A 407 10.58 3.94 4.73
CA SER A 407 11.72 3.85 3.82
C SER A 407 11.49 2.81 2.75
N GLU A 408 12.01 3.08 1.56
CA GLU A 408 12.20 2.11 0.51
C GLU A 408 12.96 0.89 1.05
N GLN A 409 12.62 -0.31 0.55
CA GLN A 409 13.34 -1.56 0.78
C GLN A 409 14.17 -1.90 -0.45
N LEU A 410 15.40 -2.34 -0.27
CA LEU A 410 16.25 -2.81 -1.37
C LEU A 410 15.67 -4.08 -2.01
N PRO A 411 15.65 -4.17 -3.35
CA PRO A 411 15.25 -5.38 -4.06
C PRO A 411 16.19 -6.54 -3.74
N ASN A 412 15.63 -7.61 -3.15
CA ASN A 412 16.36 -8.81 -2.78
C ASN A 412 15.78 -10.02 -3.53
N PRO A 413 16.53 -10.72 -4.40
CA PRO A 413 16.04 -11.89 -5.12
C PRO A 413 15.68 -13.07 -4.22
N GLU A 414 16.25 -13.14 -3.01
CA GLU A 414 15.95 -14.19 -2.03
C GLU A 414 14.72 -13.88 -1.17
N SER A 415 14.19 -12.64 -1.24
CA SER A 415 12.86 -12.31 -0.71
C SER A 415 11.82 -12.72 -1.74
N ARG A 416 11.04 -13.78 -1.48
CA ARG A 416 10.28 -14.44 -2.55
C ARG A 416 9.04 -15.20 -2.09
N LEU A 417 8.17 -15.45 -3.06
CA LEU A 417 7.01 -16.33 -2.97
C LEU A 417 7.31 -17.64 -3.73
N THR A 418 6.98 -18.77 -3.11
CA THR A 418 7.09 -20.11 -3.73
C THR A 418 5.84 -20.92 -3.45
N LEU A 419 5.53 -21.90 -4.32
CA LEU A 419 4.42 -22.82 -4.06
C LEU A 419 4.86 -23.91 -3.08
N THR A 420 3.97 -24.24 -2.15
CA THR A 420 4.11 -25.40 -1.27
C THR A 420 3.56 -26.68 -1.92
N ALA A 421 3.73 -27.80 -1.23
CA ALA A 421 3.09 -29.06 -1.61
C ALA A 421 1.60 -29.10 -1.29
N ASP A 422 1.18 -28.30 -0.29
CA ASP A 422 -0.21 -28.24 0.14
C ASP A 422 -1.05 -27.42 -0.82
N SER A 423 -2.34 -27.76 -0.89
CA SER A 423 -3.33 -27.04 -1.69
C SER A 423 -4.43 -26.44 -0.80
N ASP A 424 -5.05 -25.40 -1.30
CA ASP A 424 -6.29 -24.91 -0.72
C ASP A 424 -7.47 -25.84 -1.08
N ARG A 425 -8.66 -25.56 -0.54
CA ARG A 425 -9.85 -26.39 -0.78
C ARG A 425 -10.36 -26.40 -2.23
N LEU A 426 -9.89 -25.48 -3.09
CA LEU A 426 -10.18 -25.46 -4.52
C LEU A 426 -9.10 -26.16 -5.36
N GLY A 427 -8.05 -26.71 -4.72
CA GLY A 427 -6.99 -27.46 -5.36
C GLY A 427 -5.81 -26.63 -5.88
N LEU A 428 -5.80 -25.30 -5.65
CA LEU A 428 -4.65 -24.47 -5.99
C LEU A 428 -3.58 -24.57 -4.90
N ALA A 429 -2.33 -24.80 -5.26
CA ALA A 429 -1.22 -24.89 -4.31
C ALA A 429 -1.11 -23.62 -3.45
N LYS A 430 -0.84 -23.79 -2.16
CA LYS A 430 -0.62 -22.67 -1.23
C LYS A 430 0.74 -22.03 -1.48
N LEU A 431 0.93 -20.83 -0.92
CA LEU A 431 2.20 -20.13 -0.96
C LEU A 431 2.98 -20.28 0.34
N ASN A 432 4.30 -20.35 0.21
CA ASN A 432 5.24 -19.93 1.24
C ASN A 432 5.76 -18.53 0.88
N ILE A 433 5.63 -17.58 1.79
CA ILE A 433 6.05 -16.18 1.64
C ILE A 433 7.26 -15.93 2.52
N ASP A 434 8.42 -15.79 1.90
CA ASP A 434 9.70 -15.52 2.55
C ASP A 434 10.10 -14.06 2.29
N LEU A 435 9.63 -13.15 3.14
CA LEU A 435 9.98 -11.73 3.09
C LEU A 435 11.28 -11.50 3.86
N ARG A 436 12.30 -10.99 3.17
CA ARG A 436 13.62 -10.76 3.74
C ARG A 436 14.06 -9.30 3.58
N PHE A 437 14.48 -8.71 4.69
CA PHE A 437 15.14 -7.42 4.74
C PHE A 437 16.67 -7.62 4.78
N LEU A 438 17.41 -6.70 4.14
CA LEU A 438 18.86 -6.74 4.10
C LEU A 438 19.46 -5.89 5.24
N PRO A 439 20.65 -6.21 5.77
CA PRO A 439 21.36 -5.32 6.70
C PRO A 439 21.51 -3.90 6.14
N GLN A 440 21.76 -3.77 4.84
CA GLN A 440 21.88 -2.49 4.14
C GLN A 440 20.61 -1.63 4.21
N ASP A 441 19.41 -2.25 4.31
CA ASP A 441 18.18 -1.51 4.54
C ASP A 441 18.23 -0.71 5.85
N ALA A 442 18.76 -1.33 6.91
CA ALA A 442 18.94 -0.68 8.20
C ALA A 442 20.06 0.37 8.17
N ASP A 443 21.20 0.06 7.57
CA ASP A 443 22.36 0.97 7.51
C ASP A 443 22.01 2.27 6.76
N LEU A 444 21.34 2.16 5.60
CA LEU A 444 20.89 3.31 4.82
C LEU A 444 19.80 4.11 5.53
N THR A 445 18.90 3.44 6.25
CA THR A 445 17.89 4.10 7.08
C THR A 445 18.52 4.85 8.25
N LEU A 446 19.53 4.30 8.91
CA LEU A 446 20.30 4.98 9.97
C LEU A 446 21.03 6.19 9.44
N ARG A 447 21.68 6.07 8.28
CA ARG A 447 22.36 7.20 7.63
C ARG A 447 21.41 8.36 7.38
N GLN A 448 20.18 8.07 6.94
CA GLN A 448 19.16 9.10 6.74
C GLN A 448 18.71 9.76 8.05
N HIS A 449 18.59 9.01 9.14
CA HIS A 449 18.31 9.59 10.46
C HIS A 449 19.42 10.54 10.91
N ALA A 450 20.70 10.17 10.71
CA ALA A 450 21.84 11.01 11.06
C ALA A 450 21.88 12.31 10.24
N LEU A 451 21.61 12.23 8.93
CA LEU A 451 21.55 13.43 8.07
C LEU A 451 20.36 14.31 8.43
N LEU A 452 19.20 13.71 8.71
CA LEU A 452 18.02 14.45 9.19
C LEU A 452 18.28 15.14 10.52
N GLU A 453 18.96 14.48 11.46
CA GLU A 453 19.32 15.05 12.76
C GLU A 453 20.23 16.27 12.59
N ALA A 454 21.28 16.16 11.76
CA ALA A 454 22.19 17.27 11.45
C ALA A 454 21.42 18.45 10.85
N TRP A 455 20.61 18.23 9.83
CA TRP A 455 19.79 19.25 9.19
C TRP A 455 18.81 19.95 10.16
N LEU A 456 18.10 19.19 11.00
CA LEU A 456 17.19 19.74 12.00
C LEU A 456 17.91 20.57 13.06
N HIS A 457 19.10 20.10 13.49
CA HIS A 457 19.92 20.77 14.49
C HIS A 457 20.50 22.09 13.97
N GLU A 458 21.11 22.07 12.78
CA GLU A 458 21.71 23.24 12.13
C GLU A 458 20.68 24.33 11.85
N ALA A 459 19.46 23.94 11.43
CA ALA A 459 18.35 24.84 11.22
C ALA A 459 17.68 25.30 12.55
N GLY A 460 18.10 24.79 13.69
CA GLY A 460 17.48 25.12 14.98
C GLY A 460 16.03 24.69 15.12
N LEU A 461 15.58 23.67 14.37
CA LEU A 461 14.18 23.22 14.31
C LEU A 461 13.87 22.16 15.38
N ALA A 462 14.74 21.17 15.55
CA ALA A 462 14.51 20.06 16.45
C ALA A 462 15.83 19.33 16.79
N GLN A 463 15.74 18.42 17.77
CA GLN A 463 16.77 17.45 18.11
C GLN A 463 16.18 16.05 18.09
N LEU A 464 16.94 15.06 17.69
CA LEU A 464 16.52 13.66 17.80
C LEU A 464 17.03 13.07 19.12
N ARG A 465 16.21 12.20 19.68
CA ARG A 465 16.56 11.40 20.86
C ARG A 465 16.29 9.94 20.57
N TYR A 466 17.35 9.19 20.30
CA TYR A 466 17.24 7.77 19.99
C TYR A 466 16.84 6.95 21.21
N HIS A 467 16.03 5.92 20.98
CA HIS A 467 15.56 5.00 22.03
C HIS A 467 16.64 4.07 22.51
N LEU A 468 17.62 3.73 21.65
CA LEU A 468 18.67 2.75 21.89
C LEU A 468 20.06 3.31 21.60
N PRO A 469 21.13 2.74 22.23
CA PRO A 469 22.51 3.01 21.86
C PRO A 469 22.75 2.74 20.37
N GLU A 470 23.74 3.40 19.79
CA GLU A 470 24.04 3.32 18.36
C GLU A 470 24.25 1.88 17.87
N SER A 471 24.96 1.06 18.65
CA SER A 471 25.23 -0.35 18.32
C SER A 471 23.99 -1.24 18.20
N GLU A 472 22.84 -0.82 18.73
CA GLU A 472 21.59 -1.61 18.71
C GLU A 472 20.56 -1.09 17.71
N ARG A 473 20.77 0.10 17.13
CA ARG A 473 19.76 0.76 16.27
C ARG A 473 19.48 -0.01 14.99
N ALA A 474 20.50 -0.55 14.32
CA ALA A 474 20.33 -1.33 13.09
C ALA A 474 19.47 -2.58 13.34
N ALA A 475 19.76 -3.32 14.40
CA ALA A 475 18.97 -4.48 14.80
C ALA A 475 17.51 -4.08 15.12
N SER A 476 17.31 -2.93 15.77
CA SER A 476 15.99 -2.40 16.08
C SER A 476 15.19 -2.05 14.80
N ILE A 477 15.84 -1.46 13.79
CA ILE A 477 15.20 -1.20 12.48
C ILE A 477 14.72 -2.50 11.84
N LEU A 478 15.59 -3.50 11.75
CA LEU A 478 15.24 -4.79 11.12
C LEU A 478 14.14 -5.52 11.90
N SER A 479 14.16 -5.47 13.23
CA SER A 479 13.12 -6.12 14.05
C SER A 479 11.73 -5.45 13.93
N GLN A 480 11.69 -4.18 13.55
CA GLN A 480 10.44 -3.43 13.32
C GLN A 480 9.96 -3.54 11.86
N ALA A 481 10.82 -3.97 10.94
CA ALA A 481 10.57 -3.96 9.49
C ALA A 481 9.57 -5.03 9.02
N ARG A 482 8.70 -5.52 9.90
CA ARG A 482 7.61 -6.43 9.56
C ARG A 482 6.60 -5.76 8.63
N HIS A 483 6.36 -6.40 7.48
CA HIS A 483 5.46 -5.86 6.46
C HIS A 483 4.68 -6.98 5.73
N GLY A 484 3.77 -6.61 4.83
CA GLY A 484 2.95 -7.52 4.00
C GLY A 484 1.82 -6.78 3.29
N THR A 485 1.49 -5.58 3.78
CA THR A 485 0.40 -4.77 3.21
C THR A 485 0.76 -4.13 1.87
N HIS A 486 2.06 -3.99 1.54
CA HIS A 486 2.53 -3.53 0.23
C HIS A 486 3.25 -4.70 -0.47
N GLN A 487 2.69 -5.15 -1.59
CA GLN A 487 3.07 -6.37 -2.29
C GLN A 487 3.74 -6.00 -3.61
N ILE A 488 5.05 -5.76 -3.58
CA ILE A 488 5.82 -5.17 -4.67
C ILE A 488 6.85 -6.18 -5.18
N GLY A 489 7.16 -6.14 -6.48
CA GLY A 489 8.35 -6.74 -7.09
C GLY A 489 8.20 -8.15 -7.64
N THR A 490 7.27 -8.97 -7.15
CA THR A 490 7.20 -10.42 -7.47
C THR A 490 6.82 -10.74 -8.92
N THR A 491 6.32 -9.75 -9.66
CA THR A 491 6.06 -9.82 -11.11
C THR A 491 6.58 -8.56 -11.79
N ARG A 492 7.72 -8.05 -11.34
CA ARG A 492 8.26 -6.73 -11.69
C ARG A 492 8.41 -6.51 -13.18
N MET A 493 8.30 -5.24 -13.59
CA MET A 493 8.70 -4.79 -14.92
C MET A 493 10.19 -4.98 -15.14
N GLY A 494 10.58 -5.28 -16.39
CA GLY A 494 11.96 -5.35 -16.82
C GLY A 494 12.12 -4.94 -18.28
N PHE A 495 13.38 -4.87 -18.72
CA PHE A 495 13.73 -4.61 -20.12
C PHE A 495 13.70 -5.90 -20.94
N THR A 496 13.87 -7.04 -20.28
CA THR A 496 13.89 -8.37 -20.88
C THR A 496 13.22 -9.40 -19.97
N ARG A 497 12.89 -10.57 -20.51
CA ARG A 497 12.34 -11.70 -19.73
C ARG A 497 13.27 -12.24 -18.64
N ARG A 498 14.55 -11.83 -18.62
CA ARG A 498 15.52 -12.24 -17.59
C ARG A 498 15.46 -11.38 -16.33
N ASP A 499 15.09 -10.13 -16.49
CA ASP A 499 15.08 -9.13 -15.42
C ASP A 499 13.67 -8.72 -14.98
N GLY A 500 12.63 -9.08 -15.77
CA GLY A 500 11.23 -8.83 -15.45
C GLY A 500 10.27 -9.89 -15.96
N VAL A 501 9.09 -9.93 -15.37
CA VAL A 501 7.97 -10.79 -15.80
C VAL A 501 7.15 -10.08 -16.86
N VAL A 502 7.00 -8.76 -16.73
CA VAL A 502 6.29 -7.90 -17.68
C VAL A 502 7.21 -6.85 -18.29
N ASP A 503 6.86 -6.42 -19.48
CA ASP A 503 7.49 -5.31 -20.17
C ASP A 503 7.01 -3.95 -19.63
N ARG A 504 7.45 -2.86 -20.29
CA ARG A 504 7.05 -1.48 -19.97
C ARG A 504 5.55 -1.22 -20.05
N ASP A 505 4.79 -2.05 -20.77
CA ASP A 505 3.36 -1.93 -20.99
C ASP A 505 2.54 -2.89 -20.11
N CYS A 506 3.17 -3.43 -19.07
CA CYS A 506 2.59 -4.43 -18.17
C CYS A 506 2.13 -5.71 -18.88
N THR A 507 2.64 -6.01 -20.08
CA THR A 507 2.39 -7.23 -20.82
C THR A 507 3.45 -8.26 -20.47
N THR A 508 3.07 -9.51 -20.25
CA THR A 508 4.06 -10.57 -19.99
C THR A 508 4.89 -10.85 -21.23
N PHE A 509 6.21 -11.04 -21.05
CA PHE A 509 7.12 -11.30 -22.17
C PHE A 509 6.78 -12.57 -22.96
N ASP A 510 6.20 -13.57 -22.30
CA ASP A 510 5.91 -14.87 -22.87
C ASP A 510 4.49 -15.02 -23.43
N CYS A 511 3.60 -14.05 -23.17
CA CYS A 511 2.20 -14.16 -23.54
C CYS A 511 1.60 -12.77 -23.86
N PRO A 512 1.46 -12.43 -25.16
CA PRO A 512 1.11 -11.07 -25.60
C PRO A 512 -0.31 -10.61 -25.27
N ASN A 513 -1.21 -11.53 -24.91
CA ASN A 513 -2.57 -11.21 -24.48
C ASN A 513 -2.79 -11.35 -22.98
N LEU A 514 -1.71 -11.48 -22.19
CA LEU A 514 -1.71 -11.52 -20.74
C LEU A 514 -1.04 -10.27 -20.17
N HIS A 515 -1.81 -9.48 -19.42
CA HIS A 515 -1.35 -8.26 -18.77
C HIS A 515 -1.47 -8.37 -17.25
N LEU A 516 -0.62 -7.66 -16.52
CA LEU A 516 -0.65 -7.62 -15.05
C LEU A 516 -0.92 -6.18 -14.58
N ALA A 517 -1.94 -6.01 -13.75
CA ALA A 517 -2.32 -4.73 -13.18
C ALA A 517 -2.34 -4.83 -11.64
N THR A 518 -1.14 -4.86 -11.04
CA THR A 518 -0.94 -5.01 -9.59
C THR A 518 0.26 -4.19 -9.13
N THR A 519 0.42 -4.04 -7.82
CA THR A 519 1.62 -3.42 -7.24
C THR A 519 2.89 -4.28 -7.43
N ALA A 520 2.74 -5.56 -7.70
CA ALA A 520 3.86 -6.48 -7.89
C ALA A 520 4.67 -6.21 -9.18
N VAL A 521 4.11 -5.42 -10.14
CA VAL A 521 4.84 -5.04 -11.35
C VAL A 521 5.89 -3.93 -11.11
N LEU A 522 5.85 -3.26 -9.95
CA LEU A 522 6.77 -2.18 -9.61
C LEU A 522 8.17 -2.73 -9.30
N PRO A 523 9.25 -2.26 -9.93
CA PRO A 523 10.62 -2.76 -9.70
C PRO A 523 11.20 -2.37 -8.35
N THR A 524 10.80 -1.19 -7.81
CA THR A 524 11.25 -0.64 -6.53
C THR A 524 10.06 -0.29 -5.66
N SER A 525 10.28 -0.14 -4.35
CA SER A 525 9.19 0.18 -3.42
C SER A 525 8.99 1.68 -3.18
N GLY A 526 10.01 2.51 -3.42
CA GLY A 526 9.98 3.93 -3.06
C GLY A 526 9.64 4.16 -1.58
N GLN A 527 9.20 5.37 -1.23
CA GLN A 527 8.70 5.67 0.12
C GLN A 527 7.16 5.76 0.17
N ALA A 528 6.50 5.73 -0.98
CA ALA A 528 5.07 5.95 -1.11
C ALA A 528 4.28 4.63 -1.00
N ASN A 529 3.03 4.71 -0.51
CA ASN A 529 2.11 3.58 -0.63
C ASN A 529 1.87 3.27 -2.12
N PRO A 530 2.02 2.04 -2.59
CA PRO A 530 2.12 1.73 -4.04
C PRO A 530 0.79 1.83 -4.80
N THR A 531 -0.35 1.89 -4.11
CA THR A 531 -1.68 1.76 -4.73
C THR A 531 -1.95 2.84 -5.78
N LEU A 532 -1.65 4.12 -5.51
CA LEU A 532 -1.93 5.20 -6.45
C LEU A 532 -1.10 5.07 -7.73
N THR A 533 0.18 4.73 -7.59
CA THR A 533 1.09 4.46 -8.72
C THR A 533 0.58 3.26 -9.55
N ALA A 534 0.15 2.18 -8.89
CA ALA A 534 -0.41 1.02 -9.60
C ALA A 534 -1.74 1.34 -10.32
N VAL A 535 -2.59 2.20 -9.75
CA VAL A 535 -3.81 2.69 -10.42
C VAL A 535 -3.46 3.56 -11.63
N ALA A 536 -2.47 4.44 -11.53
CA ALA A 536 -2.01 5.25 -12.67
C ALA A 536 -1.47 4.37 -13.81
N LEU A 537 -0.67 3.34 -13.50
CA LEU A 537 -0.19 2.36 -14.49
C LEU A 537 -1.32 1.53 -15.09
N ALA A 538 -2.32 1.16 -14.29
CA ALA A 538 -3.50 0.45 -14.78
C ALA A 538 -4.32 1.31 -15.76
N LEU A 539 -4.45 2.61 -15.50
CA LEU A 539 -5.12 3.56 -16.42
C LEU A 539 -4.31 3.80 -17.68
N ARG A 540 -2.97 3.78 -17.60
CA ARG A 540 -2.10 3.74 -18.77
C ARG A 540 -2.35 2.47 -19.60
N LEU A 541 -2.49 1.31 -18.95
CA LEU A 541 -2.82 0.05 -19.63
C LEU A 541 -4.21 0.09 -20.26
N VAL A 542 -5.19 0.79 -19.67
CA VAL A 542 -6.51 1.03 -20.31
C VAL A 542 -6.35 1.69 -21.67
N ASP A 543 -5.51 2.72 -21.78
CA ASP A 543 -5.28 3.41 -23.04
C ASP A 543 -4.61 2.51 -24.09
N LEU A 544 -3.66 1.68 -23.66
CA LEU A 544 -2.98 0.74 -24.55
C LEU A 544 -3.94 -0.33 -25.09
N ILE A 545 -4.75 -0.92 -24.21
CA ILE A 545 -5.73 -1.94 -24.60
C ILE A 545 -6.83 -1.38 -25.50
N ALA A 546 -7.30 -0.17 -25.23
CA ALA A 546 -8.39 0.43 -25.99
C ALA A 546 -7.99 0.91 -27.40
N ARG A 547 -6.69 1.05 -27.69
CA ARG A 547 -6.15 1.42 -29.02
C ARG A 547 -5.91 0.21 -29.93
N GLY A 548 -5.74 -0.97 -29.39
CA GLY A 548 -5.41 -2.21 -30.12
C GLY A 548 -6.30 -3.36 -29.82
#